data_29afb3f8a16e4da70eb2d0bbfbbaaccc
#
_entry.id   29afb3f8a16e4da70eb2d0bbfbbaaccc
#
_cell.length_a   1.000
_cell.length_b   1.000
_cell.length_c   1.000
_cell.angle_alpha   90.00
_cell.angle_beta   90.00
_cell.angle_gamma   90.00
#
_symmetry.space_group_name_H-M   'P 1'
#
loop_
_entity.id
_entity.type
_entity.pdbx_description
1 polymer ?
#
loop_
_entity_poly.entity_id
_entity_poly.type
_entity_poly.pdbx_seq_one_letter_code
_entity_poly.pdbx_strand_id
1 'polypeptide(L)'
;MKRRVVVTGLGAVTPIGNTVDVFWDEIKKGTVGIGPITQFDVSDYKVKIAAQVKGFDARERLDFKSAKRMELFTQYAAAAAKEAFEDAGIDMEKEDPYRAGVIVGSGVGSLKCVEDNYETIL
;
A
#
# COMPACT_ATOMS: atom_id res chain seq x y z
N MET A 1 -10.25 -29.10 -20.33
CA MET A 1 -10.69 -28.71 -18.97
C MET A 1 -10.51 -27.20 -18.82
N LYS A 2 -11.51 -26.50 -18.29
CA LYS A 2 -11.34 -25.07 -17.94
C LYS A 2 -10.43 -24.97 -16.70
N ARG A 3 -9.37 -24.16 -16.77
CA ARG A 3 -8.53 -23.87 -15.60
C ARG A 3 -9.38 -23.10 -14.57
N ARG A 4 -9.33 -23.52 -13.33
CA ARG A 4 -9.95 -22.82 -12.20
C ARG A 4 -8.89 -21.94 -11.52
N VAL A 5 -9.15 -20.64 -11.45
CA VAL A 5 -8.31 -19.67 -10.76
C VAL A 5 -9.05 -19.24 -9.50
N VAL A 6 -8.34 -19.17 -8.40
CA VAL A 6 -8.88 -18.79 -7.08
C VAL A 6 -7.99 -17.73 -6.43
N VAL A 7 -8.58 -16.88 -5.58
CA VAL A 7 -7.85 -15.98 -4.68
C VAL A 7 -7.55 -16.76 -3.41
N THR A 8 -6.29 -16.80 -3.01
CA THR A 8 -5.83 -17.55 -1.84
C THR A 8 -5.39 -16.66 -0.69
N GLY A 9 -5.11 -15.39 -0.95
CA GLY A 9 -4.75 -14.43 0.10
C GLY A 9 -5.03 -13.00 -0.34
N LEU A 10 -5.29 -12.16 0.64
CA LEU A 10 -5.60 -10.74 0.47
C LEU A 10 -4.68 -9.89 1.34
N GLY A 11 -4.38 -8.69 0.87
CA GLY A 11 -3.66 -7.68 1.64
C GLY A 11 -4.10 -6.29 1.25
N ALA A 12 -4.21 -5.39 2.23
CA ALA A 12 -4.74 -4.06 1.99
C ALA A 12 -4.06 -2.99 2.87
N VAL A 13 -3.81 -1.83 2.26
CA VAL A 13 -3.49 -0.58 2.95
C VAL A 13 -4.41 0.50 2.38
N THR A 14 -5.30 1.01 3.21
CA THR A 14 -6.37 1.92 2.78
C THR A 14 -6.54 3.09 3.74
N PRO A 15 -7.23 4.17 3.36
CA PRO A 15 -7.53 5.30 4.24
C PRO A 15 -8.37 4.96 5.48
N ILE A 16 -9.03 3.80 5.51
CA ILE A 16 -9.88 3.35 6.61
C ILE A 16 -9.38 2.07 7.29
N GLY A 17 -8.26 1.50 6.83
CA GLY A 17 -7.66 0.33 7.46
C GLY A 17 -6.35 -0.07 6.80
N ASN A 18 -5.35 -0.42 7.60
CA ASN A 18 -4.02 -0.80 7.14
C ASN A 18 -3.84 -2.33 7.05
N THR A 19 -4.90 -3.10 7.27
CA THR A 19 -5.00 -4.55 7.06
C THR A 19 -6.36 -4.87 6.44
N VAL A 20 -6.49 -6.06 5.86
CA VAL A 20 -7.76 -6.53 5.26
C VAL A 20 -8.87 -6.58 6.32
N ASP A 21 -8.59 -7.10 7.52
CA ASP A 21 -9.58 -7.24 8.58
C ASP A 21 -10.10 -5.88 9.04
N VAL A 22 -9.20 -4.94 9.34
CA VAL A 22 -9.58 -3.58 9.75
C VAL A 22 -10.35 -2.89 8.62
N PHE A 23 -9.87 -2.98 7.40
CA PHE A 23 -10.53 -2.41 6.22
C PHE A 23 -11.95 -2.95 6.07
N TRP A 24 -12.14 -4.27 6.19
CA TRP A 24 -13.44 -4.91 6.09
C TRP A 24 -14.39 -4.50 7.21
N ASP A 25 -13.89 -4.41 8.45
CA ASP A 25 -14.68 -3.96 9.59
C ASP A 25 -15.13 -2.51 9.45
N GLU A 26 -14.26 -1.64 8.95
CA GLU A 26 -14.59 -0.24 8.70
C GLU A 26 -15.60 -0.07 7.54
N ILE A 27 -15.51 -0.90 6.49
CA ILE A 27 -16.53 -0.94 5.44
C ILE A 27 -17.91 -1.31 6.02
N LYS A 28 -17.98 -2.32 6.86
CA LYS A 28 -19.26 -2.74 7.49
C LYS A 28 -19.88 -1.64 8.36
N LYS A 29 -19.05 -0.79 8.98
CA LYS A 29 -19.50 0.37 9.78
C LYS A 29 -19.90 1.56 8.90
N GLY A 30 -19.58 1.56 7.60
CA GLY A 30 -19.78 2.70 6.70
C GLY A 30 -18.80 3.85 6.97
N THR A 31 -17.60 3.55 7.46
CA THR A 31 -16.57 4.56 7.77
C THR A 31 -16.13 5.30 6.52
N VAL A 32 -16.09 6.63 6.59
CA VAL A 32 -15.64 7.50 5.51
C VAL A 32 -14.15 7.79 5.67
N GLY A 33 -13.35 7.40 4.66
CA GLY A 33 -11.90 7.65 4.63
C GLY A 33 -11.51 9.03 4.13
N ILE A 34 -12.44 9.79 3.57
CA ILE A 34 -12.20 11.14 3.01
C ILE A 34 -12.19 12.17 4.15
N GLY A 35 -11.22 13.07 4.12
CA GLY A 35 -11.09 14.16 5.09
C GLY A 35 -10.21 15.28 4.57
N PRO A 36 -9.94 16.32 5.35
CA PRO A 36 -9.03 17.38 4.97
C PRO A 36 -7.64 16.85 4.61
N ILE A 37 -7.03 17.43 3.58
CA ILE A 37 -5.64 17.14 3.22
C ILE A 37 -4.73 17.73 4.30
N THR A 38 -3.79 16.91 4.81
CA THR A 38 -2.87 17.28 5.87
C THR A 38 -1.39 17.11 5.49
N GLN A 39 -1.11 16.57 4.31
CA GLN A 39 0.25 16.27 3.87
C GLN A 39 0.99 17.48 3.31
N PHE A 40 0.26 18.48 2.84
CA PHE A 40 0.79 19.75 2.31
C PHE A 40 -0.22 20.87 2.46
N ASP A 41 0.20 22.12 2.29
CA ASP A 41 -0.70 23.27 2.31
C ASP A 41 -1.60 23.30 1.07
N VAL A 42 -2.91 23.32 1.30
CA VAL A 42 -3.93 23.32 0.25
C VAL A 42 -4.70 24.65 0.18
N SER A 43 -4.18 25.72 0.79
CA SER A 43 -4.86 27.02 0.87
C SER A 43 -5.24 27.55 -0.51
N ASP A 44 -4.35 27.43 -1.48
CA ASP A 44 -4.52 27.90 -2.86
C ASP A 44 -5.25 26.92 -3.79
N TYR A 45 -5.58 25.72 -3.30
CA TYR A 45 -6.23 24.70 -4.12
C TYR A 45 -7.75 24.73 -3.97
N LYS A 46 -8.45 24.42 -5.08
CA LYS A 46 -9.92 24.31 -5.07
C LYS A 46 -10.41 23.09 -4.31
N VAL A 47 -9.67 21.99 -4.37
CA VAL A 47 -9.98 20.74 -3.66
C VAL A 47 -9.10 20.66 -2.41
N LYS A 48 -9.75 20.50 -1.26
CA LYS A 48 -9.11 20.51 0.07
C LYS A 48 -9.31 19.21 0.85
N ILE A 49 -9.89 18.20 0.20
CA ILE A 49 -10.18 16.90 0.81
C ILE A 49 -9.61 15.77 -0.04
N ALA A 50 -9.13 14.73 0.63
CA ALA A 50 -8.66 13.50 0.01
C ALA A 50 -8.84 12.31 0.95
N ALA A 51 -8.74 11.11 0.40
CA ALA A 51 -8.64 9.88 1.18
C ALA A 51 -7.15 9.58 1.40
N GLN A 52 -6.65 9.86 2.60
CA GLN A 52 -5.26 9.67 3.00
C GLN A 52 -5.13 8.47 3.93
N VAL A 53 -4.12 7.62 3.74
CA VAL A 53 -3.77 6.54 4.67
C VAL A 53 -3.34 7.15 6.00
N LYS A 54 -3.87 6.63 7.10
CA LYS A 54 -3.65 7.12 8.47
C LYS A 54 -3.00 6.04 9.33
N GLY A 55 -2.10 6.43 10.22
CA GLY A 55 -1.53 5.53 11.22
C GLY A 55 -0.73 4.36 10.63
N PHE A 56 -0.21 4.48 9.40
CA PHE A 56 0.66 3.48 8.82
C PHE A 56 2.10 3.69 9.29
N ASP A 57 2.67 2.65 9.90
CA ASP A 57 4.10 2.58 10.20
C ASP A 57 4.72 1.39 9.46
N ALA A 58 5.58 1.70 8.51
CA ALA A 58 6.27 0.66 7.73
C ALA A 58 7.14 -0.25 8.60
N ARG A 59 7.64 0.23 9.74
CA ARG A 59 8.51 -0.55 10.66
C ARG A 59 7.78 -1.70 11.35
N GLU A 60 6.47 -1.61 11.48
CA GLU A 60 5.64 -2.69 12.05
C GLU A 60 5.38 -3.82 11.05
N ARG A 61 5.52 -3.51 9.76
CA ARG A 61 5.10 -4.40 8.68
C ARG A 61 6.27 -4.91 7.83
N LEU A 62 7.32 -4.13 7.70
CA LEU A 62 8.45 -4.37 6.80
C LEU A 62 9.78 -4.36 7.57
N ASP A 63 10.81 -4.93 6.95
CA ASP A 63 12.17 -4.75 7.44
C ASP A 63 12.57 -3.27 7.41
N PHE A 64 13.10 -2.78 8.53
CA PHE A 64 13.43 -1.36 8.73
C PHE A 64 14.40 -0.81 7.68
N LYS A 65 15.44 -1.60 7.32
CA LYS A 65 16.45 -1.16 6.35
C LYS A 65 15.86 -1.03 4.95
N SER A 66 14.98 -1.95 4.58
CA SER A 66 14.27 -1.95 3.31
C SER A 66 13.25 -0.81 3.27
N ALA A 67 12.44 -0.67 4.31
CA ALA A 67 11.42 0.38 4.40
C ALA A 67 12.02 1.79 4.27
N LYS A 68 13.18 2.05 4.88
CA LYS A 68 13.86 3.36 4.82
C LYS A 68 14.27 3.79 3.39
N ARG A 69 14.42 2.83 2.48
CA ARG A 69 14.83 3.08 1.09
C ARG A 69 13.63 3.13 0.13
N MET A 70 12.43 2.85 0.64
CA MET A 70 11.21 2.80 -0.16
C MET A 70 10.45 4.11 -0.03
N GLU A 71 9.97 4.62 -1.14
CA GLU A 71 8.93 5.65 -1.15
C GLU A 71 7.62 5.13 -0.56
N LEU A 72 6.78 6.02 -0.07
CA LEU A 72 5.58 5.67 0.69
C LEU A 72 4.63 4.73 -0.08
N PHE A 73 4.44 4.98 -1.38
CA PHE A 73 3.61 4.10 -2.22
C PHE A 73 4.18 2.68 -2.33
N THR A 74 5.52 2.55 -2.35
CA THR A 74 6.21 1.25 -2.35
C THR A 74 6.05 0.56 -1.00
N GLN A 75 6.12 1.32 0.10
CA GLN A 75 5.89 0.77 1.45
C GLN A 75 4.47 0.20 1.57
N TYR A 76 3.44 0.91 1.06
CA TYR A 76 2.06 0.42 1.05
C TYR A 76 1.92 -0.87 0.23
N ALA A 77 2.48 -0.87 -0.97
CA ALA A 77 2.45 -2.04 -1.84
C ALA A 77 3.14 -3.25 -1.22
N ALA A 78 4.34 -3.05 -0.65
CA ALA A 78 5.10 -4.11 0.00
C ALA A 78 4.38 -4.66 1.25
N ALA A 79 3.78 -3.78 2.06
CA ALA A 79 3.02 -4.19 3.25
C ALA A 79 1.76 -4.99 2.88
N ALA A 80 1.01 -4.55 1.88
CA ALA A 80 -0.16 -5.27 1.39
C ALA A 80 0.24 -6.60 0.72
N ALA A 81 1.32 -6.63 -0.07
CA ALA A 81 1.80 -7.86 -0.68
C ALA A 81 2.26 -8.89 0.37
N LYS A 82 2.94 -8.44 1.43
CA LYS A 82 3.37 -9.30 2.53
C LYS A 82 2.15 -9.91 3.24
N GLU A 83 1.14 -9.10 3.58
CA GLU A 83 -0.10 -9.58 4.19
C GLU A 83 -0.79 -10.62 3.30
N ALA A 84 -0.94 -10.34 2.01
CA ALA A 84 -1.54 -11.28 1.06
C ALA A 84 -0.78 -12.60 0.95
N PHE A 85 0.55 -12.55 1.02
CA PHE A 85 1.41 -13.73 0.96
C PHE A 85 1.28 -14.58 2.23
N GLU A 86 1.25 -13.94 3.40
CA GLU A 86 1.05 -14.59 4.69
C GLU A 86 -0.36 -15.21 4.79
N ASP A 87 -1.40 -14.50 4.37
CA ASP A 87 -2.78 -14.97 4.34
C ASP A 87 -2.96 -16.16 3.38
N ALA A 88 -2.27 -16.15 2.24
CA ALA A 88 -2.26 -17.27 1.29
C ALA A 88 -1.60 -18.54 1.83
N GLY A 89 -0.77 -18.45 2.87
CA GLY A 89 -0.02 -19.58 3.42
C GLY A 89 0.99 -20.18 2.43
N ILE A 90 1.53 -19.37 1.51
CA ILE A 90 2.49 -19.83 0.51
C ILE A 90 3.84 -20.07 1.18
N ASP A 91 4.38 -21.27 0.96
CA ASP A 91 5.70 -21.68 1.42
C ASP A 91 6.64 -21.83 0.21
N MET A 92 7.50 -20.83 0.00
CA MET A 92 8.40 -20.78 -1.14
C MET A 92 9.48 -21.88 -1.12
N GLU A 93 9.66 -22.59 -0.01
CA GLU A 93 10.54 -23.77 0.02
C GLU A 93 9.89 -25.00 -0.65
N LYS A 94 8.55 -24.99 -0.76
CA LYS A 94 7.76 -26.05 -1.37
C LYS A 94 7.25 -25.74 -2.77
N GLU A 95 7.24 -24.47 -3.13
CA GLU A 95 6.72 -24.01 -4.41
C GLU A 95 7.83 -23.91 -5.47
N ASP A 96 7.44 -24.09 -6.73
CA ASP A 96 8.34 -23.83 -7.86
C ASP A 96 8.51 -22.32 -8.06
N PRO A 97 9.69 -21.74 -7.80
CA PRO A 97 9.92 -20.29 -7.91
C PRO A 97 9.73 -19.77 -9.34
N TYR A 98 9.84 -20.60 -10.36
CA TYR A 98 9.60 -20.21 -11.75
C TYR A 98 8.10 -20.10 -12.09
N ARG A 99 7.22 -20.53 -11.19
CA ARG A 99 5.76 -20.42 -11.33
C ARG A 99 5.16 -19.36 -10.41
N ALA A 100 5.96 -18.78 -9.54
CA ALA A 100 5.55 -17.68 -8.68
C ALA A 100 6.04 -16.34 -9.27
N GLY A 101 5.22 -15.32 -9.19
CA GLY A 101 5.57 -13.99 -9.65
C GLY A 101 4.77 -12.91 -8.95
N VAL A 102 5.33 -11.70 -8.86
CA VAL A 102 4.68 -10.53 -8.27
C VAL A 102 4.61 -9.43 -9.31
N ILE A 103 3.45 -8.83 -9.45
CA ILE A 103 3.23 -7.67 -10.32
C ILE A 103 2.64 -6.56 -9.46
N VAL A 104 3.32 -5.40 -9.43
CA VAL A 104 2.84 -4.19 -8.77
C VAL A 104 2.78 -3.08 -9.79
N GLY A 105 1.65 -2.40 -9.87
CA GLY A 105 1.44 -1.24 -10.73
C GLY A 105 1.32 0.06 -9.92
N SER A 106 1.85 1.15 -10.47
CA SER A 106 1.64 2.50 -9.96
C SER A 106 1.45 3.47 -11.13
N GLY A 107 0.52 4.40 -11.01
CA GLY A 107 0.25 5.36 -12.08
C GLY A 107 1.38 6.37 -12.27
N VAL A 108 1.94 6.93 -11.19
CA VAL A 108 2.94 8.00 -11.22
C VAL A 108 4.13 7.73 -10.29
N GLY A 109 3.96 6.89 -9.29
CA GLY A 109 4.97 6.71 -8.24
C GLY A 109 4.89 7.81 -7.18
N SER A 110 6.01 8.47 -6.89
CA SER A 110 6.11 9.54 -5.89
C SER A 110 6.44 10.88 -6.55
N LEU A 111 5.46 11.78 -6.64
CA LEU A 111 5.69 13.17 -7.08
C LEU A 111 6.61 13.89 -6.09
N LYS A 112 6.46 13.63 -4.78
CA LYS A 112 7.34 14.23 -3.78
C LYS A 112 8.81 13.87 -4.01
N CYS A 113 9.12 12.62 -4.35
CA CYS A 113 10.48 12.21 -4.67
C CYS A 113 11.02 12.97 -5.89
N VAL A 114 10.17 13.23 -6.88
CA VAL A 114 10.55 14.04 -8.06
C VAL A 114 10.84 15.48 -7.65
N GLU A 115 9.99 16.10 -6.82
CA GLU A 115 10.19 17.45 -6.31
C GLU A 115 11.48 17.56 -5.48
N ASP A 116 11.67 16.67 -4.50
CA ASP A 116 12.85 16.66 -3.62
C ASP A 116 14.16 16.50 -4.42
N ASN A 117 14.16 15.65 -5.46
CA ASN A 117 15.32 15.50 -6.33
C ASN A 117 15.57 16.74 -7.21
N TYR A 118 14.50 17.36 -7.72
CA TYR A 118 14.62 18.57 -8.51
C TYR A 118 15.21 19.72 -7.69
N GLU A 119 14.72 19.94 -6.46
CA GLU A 119 15.26 20.94 -5.53
C GLU A 119 16.75 20.70 -5.16
N THR A 120 17.19 19.44 -5.17
CA THR A 120 18.58 19.09 -4.87
C THR A 120 19.53 19.39 -6.04
N ILE A 121 19.00 19.41 -7.26
CA ILE A 121 19.79 19.65 -8.49
C ILE A 121 19.94 21.14 -8.78
N LEU A 122 19.03 21.99 -8.31
CA LEU A 122 19.07 23.45 -8.47
C LEU A 122 19.91 24.12 -7.40
#